data_e065e55bd433e5363cb7ee9134b0c49f
#
_entry.id   e065e55bd433e5363cb7ee9134b0c49f
#
_cell.length_a   1.000
_cell.length_b   1.000
_cell.length_c   1.000
_cell.angle_alpha   90.00
_cell.angle_beta   90.00
_cell.angle_gamma   90.00
#
_symmetry.space_group_name_H-M   'P 1'
#
loop_
_entity.id
_entity.type
_entity.pdbx_description
1 polymer ?
#
loop_
_entity_poly.entity_id
_entity_poly.type
_entity_poly.pdbx_seq_one_letter_code
_entity_poly.pdbx_strand_id
1 'polypeptide(L)'
;MSAVDKKHNNPPEDITEDIEGVYFTRGPMYINHFYEISKCGVNALRLYQYIRTVQGLKYPGLNESSHKEVKIDNKKLYEWFGVGPNKKWEAICKLEEKKIIEVKRGGRGRLPTVRIILPKKKLN
;
A
#
# COMPACT_ATOMS: atom_id res chain seq x y z
N MET A 1 14.50 -19.62 19.15
CA MET A 1 13.87 -19.35 18.97
C MET A 1 13.18 -19.63 18.40
N SER A 2 12.88 -20.04 18.57
CA SER A 2 12.20 -20.32 18.04
C SER A 2 11.25 -19.79 17.67
N ALA A 3 10.80 -19.38 18.27
CA ALA A 3 9.75 -18.69 17.87
C ALA A 3 9.89 -18.27 16.55
N VAL A 4 10.99 -18.07 16.26
CA VAL A 4 11.25 -17.69 14.99
C VAL A 4 10.73 -18.62 13.99
N ASP A 5 10.80 -19.82 14.27
CA ASP A 5 10.42 -20.76 13.31
C ASP A 5 9.00 -20.74 12.97
N LYS A 6 8.16 -20.46 13.90
CA LYS A 6 6.82 -20.43 13.57
C LYS A 6 6.46 -19.37 12.68
N LYS A 7 7.21 -18.31 12.67
CA LYS A 7 6.89 -17.28 11.77
C LYS A 7 7.12 -17.71 10.38
N HIS A 8 7.93 -18.68 10.16
CA HIS A 8 8.17 -19.11 8.82
C HIS A 8 6.98 -19.82 8.24
N ASN A 9 6.04 -20.20 9.04
CA ASN A 9 4.87 -20.83 8.53
C ASN A 9 3.87 -19.87 7.99
N ASN A 10 4.02 -18.62 8.30
CA ASN A 10 3.11 -17.61 7.80
C ASN A 10 3.67 -16.97 6.58
N PRO A 11 2.83 -16.72 5.58
CA PRO A 11 3.32 -16.01 4.40
C PRO A 11 3.83 -14.65 4.83
N PRO A 12 5.04 -14.34 4.52
CA PRO A 12 5.60 -13.07 4.94
C PRO A 12 4.92 -11.87 4.32
N GLU A 13 4.16 -12.08 3.28
CA GLU A 13 3.51 -10.92 2.68
C GLU A 13 2.47 -10.30 3.58
N ASP A 14 2.12 -10.94 4.68
CA ASP A 14 1.12 -10.38 5.56
C ASP A 14 1.70 -9.52 6.68
N ILE A 15 2.99 -9.63 6.91
CA ILE A 15 3.60 -8.97 8.07
C ILE A 15 4.98 -8.46 7.75
N THR A 16 5.29 -7.24 8.16
CA THR A 16 6.62 -6.68 8.04
C THR A 16 7.14 -6.44 9.44
N GLU A 17 7.64 -7.48 10.04
CA GLU A 17 8.08 -7.44 11.42
C GLU A 17 9.58 -7.42 11.51
N ASP A 18 10.14 -6.37 12.10
CA ASP A 18 11.57 -6.23 12.25
C ASP A 18 12.02 -6.85 13.58
N ILE A 19 11.28 -6.54 14.63
CA ILE A 19 11.49 -7.08 15.95
C ILE A 19 10.18 -7.67 16.35
N GLU A 20 10.21 -8.75 17.13
CA GLU A 20 8.98 -9.42 17.51
C GLU A 20 7.92 -8.42 17.96
N GLY A 21 6.78 -8.43 17.30
CA GLY A 21 5.69 -7.53 17.64
C GLY A 21 5.82 -6.12 17.12
N VAL A 22 6.89 -5.81 16.43
CA VAL A 22 7.10 -4.48 15.91
C VAL A 22 7.16 -4.55 14.39
N TYR A 23 6.29 -3.80 13.73
CA TYR A 23 6.17 -3.86 12.28
C TYR A 23 6.75 -2.59 11.65
N PHE A 24 7.11 -2.69 10.39
CA PHE A 24 7.64 -1.54 9.68
C PHE A 24 7.05 -1.51 8.27
N THR A 25 7.02 -0.33 7.66
CA THR A 25 6.50 -0.19 6.32
C THR A 25 7.51 -0.73 5.31
N ARG A 26 7.01 -1.07 4.14
CA ARG A 26 7.87 -1.56 3.07
C ARG A 26 7.66 -0.78 1.81
N GLY A 27 8.68 -0.82 0.98
CA GLY A 27 8.62 -0.20 -0.32
C GLY A 27 8.88 1.29 -0.26
N PRO A 28 9.83 1.76 -1.03
CA PRO A 28 10.09 3.19 -1.07
C PRO A 28 8.97 3.91 -1.79
N MET A 29 8.87 5.20 -1.56
CA MET A 29 7.87 6.04 -2.19
C MET A 29 8.57 6.98 -3.15
N TYR A 30 8.01 7.12 -4.36
CA TYR A 30 8.57 8.07 -5.30
C TYR A 30 8.40 9.48 -4.76
N ILE A 31 9.42 10.30 -4.88
CA ILE A 31 9.36 11.66 -4.37
C ILE A 31 8.22 12.44 -4.99
N ASN A 32 8.01 12.27 -6.29
CA ASN A 32 6.91 12.96 -6.95
C ASN A 32 5.56 12.60 -6.35
N HIS A 33 5.39 11.31 -6.03
CA HIS A 33 4.15 10.88 -5.42
C HIS A 33 4.00 11.43 -4.00
N PHE A 34 5.08 11.42 -3.24
CA PHE A 34 5.02 11.92 -1.87
C PHE A 34 4.55 13.35 -1.84
N TYR A 35 5.10 14.17 -2.72
CA TYR A 35 4.73 15.58 -2.77
C TYR A 35 3.24 15.76 -3.06
N GLU A 36 2.74 15.07 -4.07
CA GLU A 36 1.33 15.20 -4.43
C GLU A 36 0.41 14.59 -3.37
N ILE A 37 0.79 13.46 -2.81
CA ILE A 37 -0.03 12.80 -1.81
C ILE A 37 -0.12 13.62 -0.55
N SER A 38 0.95 14.30 -0.17
CA SER A 38 0.93 15.10 1.05
C SER A 38 -0.13 16.19 0.99
N LYS A 39 -0.54 16.58 -0.21
CA LYS A 39 -1.60 17.56 -0.36
C LYS A 39 -2.98 16.94 -0.21
N CYS A 40 -3.07 15.62 -0.28
CA CYS A 40 -4.34 14.94 -0.21
C CYS A 40 -4.76 14.55 1.20
N GLY A 41 -3.86 14.71 2.15
CA GLY A 41 -4.18 14.39 3.53
C GLY A 41 -3.52 13.12 4.01
N VAL A 42 -3.58 12.92 5.33
CA VAL A 42 -2.84 11.82 5.95
C VAL A 42 -3.40 10.47 5.58
N ASN A 43 -4.70 10.35 5.37
CA ASN A 43 -5.25 9.05 5.03
C ASN A 43 -4.84 8.60 3.63
N ALA A 44 -4.67 9.54 2.71
CA ALA A 44 -4.16 9.20 1.39
C ALA A 44 -2.72 8.73 1.48
N LEU A 45 -1.92 9.37 2.31
CA LEU A 45 -0.54 8.96 2.50
C LEU A 45 -0.49 7.56 3.12
N ARG A 46 -1.31 7.31 4.12
CA ARG A 46 -1.36 6.00 4.76
C ARG A 46 -1.80 4.92 3.78
N LEU A 47 -2.79 5.21 2.96
CA LEU A 47 -3.25 4.24 1.98
C LEU A 47 -2.16 3.92 0.96
N TYR A 48 -1.50 4.96 0.47
CA TYR A 48 -0.42 4.75 -0.48
C TYR A 48 0.67 3.86 0.14
N GLN A 49 1.01 4.13 1.39
CA GLN A 49 2.05 3.35 2.04
C GLN A 49 1.60 1.90 2.26
N TYR A 50 0.31 1.69 2.50
CA TYR A 50 -0.22 0.34 2.58
C TYR A 50 0.01 -0.38 1.25
N ILE A 51 -0.34 0.27 0.15
CA ILE A 51 -0.18 -0.34 -1.17
C ILE A 51 1.28 -0.70 -1.42
N ARG A 52 2.19 0.24 -1.13
CA ARG A 52 3.61 -0.03 -1.34
C ARG A 52 4.13 -1.15 -0.45
N THR A 53 3.63 -1.21 0.78
CA THR A 53 4.05 -2.26 1.69
C THR A 53 3.66 -3.64 1.15
N VAL A 54 2.43 -3.77 0.71
CA VAL A 54 1.97 -5.05 0.17
C VAL A 54 2.71 -5.39 -1.11
N GLN A 55 2.91 -4.41 -1.98
CA GLN A 55 3.67 -4.64 -3.21
C GLN A 55 5.10 -5.10 -2.88
N GLY A 56 5.73 -4.44 -1.93
CA GLY A 56 7.11 -4.77 -1.58
C GLY A 56 7.27 -6.12 -0.94
N LEU A 57 6.26 -6.59 -0.23
CA LEU A 57 6.32 -7.91 0.36
C LEU A 57 6.23 -9.01 -0.68
N LYS A 58 5.43 -8.79 -1.72
CA LYS A 58 5.24 -9.81 -2.74
C LYS A 58 6.25 -9.70 -3.87
N TYR A 59 6.68 -8.50 -4.16
CA TYR A 59 7.55 -8.24 -5.31
C TYR A 59 8.68 -7.33 -4.87
N PRO A 60 9.83 -7.86 -4.54
CA PRO A 60 10.89 -7.06 -3.89
C PRO A 60 11.48 -5.92 -4.70
N GLY A 61 11.49 -6.00 -6.00
CA GLY A 61 12.09 -4.92 -6.78
C GLY A 61 11.15 -3.74 -6.94
N LEU A 62 11.65 -2.51 -6.75
CA LEU A 62 10.80 -1.33 -6.88
C LEU A 62 10.17 -1.21 -8.26
N ASN A 63 10.98 -1.32 -9.29
CA ASN A 63 10.45 -1.18 -10.64
C ASN A 63 9.50 -2.30 -11.01
N GLU A 64 9.74 -3.47 -10.47
CA GLU A 64 8.92 -4.62 -10.77
C GLU A 64 7.63 -4.62 -9.98
N SER A 65 7.67 -4.10 -8.76
CA SER A 65 6.52 -4.20 -7.89
C SER A 65 5.55 -3.04 -8.03
N SER A 66 6.03 -1.88 -8.43
CA SER A 66 5.22 -0.67 -8.35
C SER A 66 3.91 -0.73 -9.12
N HIS A 67 3.89 -1.46 -10.21
CA HIS A 67 2.68 -1.52 -11.03
C HIS A 67 1.84 -2.77 -10.78
N LYS A 68 2.24 -3.58 -9.80
CA LYS A 68 1.47 -4.79 -9.53
C LYS A 68 0.20 -4.46 -8.77
N GLU A 69 -0.84 -5.21 -9.06
CA GLU A 69 -2.13 -4.98 -8.43
C GLU A 69 -2.20 -5.54 -7.03
N VAL A 70 -2.87 -4.82 -6.16
CA VAL A 70 -3.01 -5.18 -4.77
C VAL A 70 -4.46 -5.00 -4.36
N LYS A 71 -5.01 -5.97 -3.64
CA LYS A 71 -6.33 -5.80 -3.04
C LYS A 71 -6.17 -5.03 -1.75
N ILE A 72 -7.12 -4.13 -1.51
CA ILE A 72 -7.09 -3.35 -0.28
C ILE A 72 -7.96 -4.05 0.75
N ASP A 73 -7.32 -4.68 1.70
CA ASP A 73 -7.98 -5.41 2.77
C ASP A 73 -8.32 -4.44 3.89
N ASN A 74 -9.60 -4.29 4.20
CA ASN A 74 -10.03 -3.32 5.21
C ASN A 74 -9.43 -3.58 6.58
N LYS A 75 -9.34 -4.84 6.96
CA LYS A 75 -8.83 -5.17 8.28
C LYS A 75 -7.36 -4.80 8.41
N LYS A 76 -6.56 -5.19 7.44
CA LYS A 76 -5.13 -4.88 7.48
C LYS A 76 -4.88 -3.39 7.35
N LEU A 77 -5.64 -2.71 6.52
CA LEU A 77 -5.47 -1.29 6.37
C LEU A 77 -5.76 -0.57 7.69
N TYR A 78 -6.80 -1.00 8.38
CA TYR A 78 -7.12 -0.40 9.66
C TYR A 78 -6.09 -0.75 10.73
N GLU A 79 -5.74 -2.03 10.83
CA GLU A 79 -4.83 -2.48 11.88
C GLU A 79 -3.42 -1.96 11.70
N TRP A 80 -2.95 -1.90 10.47
CA TRP A 80 -1.57 -1.49 10.21
C TRP A 80 -1.41 0.02 10.06
N PHE A 81 -2.38 0.67 9.47
CA PHE A 81 -2.23 2.07 9.11
C PHE A 81 -3.32 2.98 9.67
N GLY A 82 -4.30 2.42 10.35
CA GLY A 82 -5.29 3.24 11.02
C GLY A 82 -6.31 3.90 10.12
N VAL A 83 -6.55 3.34 8.94
CA VAL A 83 -7.51 3.92 8.00
C VAL A 83 -8.77 3.09 8.00
N GLY A 84 -9.89 3.69 8.43
CA GLY A 84 -11.18 3.00 8.44
C GLY A 84 -11.83 2.99 7.08
N PRO A 85 -12.94 2.23 6.94
CA PRO A 85 -13.56 2.06 5.62
C PRO A 85 -14.02 3.34 4.95
N ASN A 86 -14.57 4.27 5.71
CA ASN A 86 -15.01 5.52 5.10
C ASN A 86 -13.86 6.35 4.61
N LYS A 87 -12.81 6.44 5.43
CA LYS A 87 -11.64 7.20 5.04
C LYS A 87 -10.88 6.52 3.92
N LYS A 88 -10.99 5.19 3.84
CA LYS A 88 -10.39 4.45 2.75
C LYS A 88 -10.92 4.93 1.40
N TRP A 89 -12.23 5.05 1.29
CA TRP A 89 -12.82 5.46 0.02
C TRP A 89 -12.48 6.89 -0.34
N GLU A 90 -12.43 7.78 0.66
CA GLU A 90 -11.99 9.15 0.40
C GLU A 90 -10.56 9.16 -0.12
N ALA A 91 -9.70 8.38 0.51
CA ALA A 91 -8.31 8.32 0.11
C ALA A 91 -8.15 7.74 -1.29
N ILE A 92 -8.89 6.68 -1.60
CA ILE A 92 -8.86 6.08 -2.92
C ILE A 92 -9.25 7.11 -3.97
N CYS A 93 -10.34 7.83 -3.72
CA CYS A 93 -10.79 8.81 -4.70
C CYS A 93 -9.78 9.92 -4.91
N LYS A 94 -9.15 10.38 -3.84
CA LYS A 94 -8.16 11.44 -3.98
C LYS A 94 -6.94 10.98 -4.76
N LEU A 95 -6.46 9.78 -4.46
CA LEU A 95 -5.30 9.26 -5.18
C LEU A 95 -5.63 8.96 -6.64
N GLU A 96 -6.84 8.48 -6.89
CA GLU A 96 -7.26 8.20 -8.25
C GLU A 96 -7.39 9.49 -9.04
N GLU A 97 -7.94 10.51 -8.43
CA GLU A 97 -8.10 11.80 -9.07
C GLU A 97 -6.76 12.42 -9.45
N LYS A 98 -5.76 12.22 -8.62
CA LYS A 98 -4.41 12.71 -8.90
C LYS A 98 -3.66 11.80 -9.85
N LYS A 99 -4.28 10.72 -10.29
CA LYS A 99 -3.66 9.75 -11.19
C LYS A 99 -2.41 9.10 -10.60
N ILE A 100 -2.44 8.92 -9.30
CA ILE A 100 -1.36 8.25 -8.59
C ILE A 100 -1.62 6.76 -8.54
N ILE A 101 -2.90 6.35 -8.47
CA ILE A 101 -3.26 4.95 -8.51
C ILE A 101 -4.33 4.71 -9.57
N GLU A 102 -4.38 3.47 -10.02
CA GLU A 102 -5.44 3.00 -10.89
C GLU A 102 -6.27 2.02 -10.09
N VAL A 103 -7.58 2.16 -10.14
CA VAL A 103 -8.48 1.39 -9.29
C VAL A 103 -9.37 0.51 -10.15
N LYS A 104 -9.44 -0.77 -9.78
CA LYS A 104 -10.41 -1.67 -10.38
C LYS A 104 -11.41 -2.03 -9.30
N ARG A 105 -12.65 -1.65 -9.54
CA ARG A 105 -13.72 -1.94 -8.61
C ARG A 105 -14.33 -3.28 -8.97
N GLY A 106 -14.36 -4.18 -8.01
CA GLY A 106 -14.76 -5.54 -8.28
C GLY A 106 -16.24 -5.80 -8.21
N GLY A 107 -17.02 -4.76 -7.99
CA GLY A 107 -18.44 -4.94 -7.86
C GLY A 107 -18.85 -5.22 -6.42
N ARG A 108 -20.14 -5.53 -6.28
CA ARG A 108 -20.70 -5.69 -4.96
C ARG A 108 -19.99 -6.80 -4.19
N GLY A 109 -19.62 -6.51 -2.96
CA GLY A 109 -19.02 -7.50 -2.07
C GLY A 109 -17.57 -7.82 -2.36
N ARG A 110 -16.95 -7.15 -3.32
CA ARG A 110 -15.56 -7.40 -3.64
C ARG A 110 -14.70 -6.23 -3.24
N LEU A 111 -13.49 -6.56 -2.80
CA LEU A 111 -12.52 -5.54 -2.45
C LEU A 111 -11.97 -4.88 -3.71
N PRO A 112 -11.69 -3.59 -3.65
CA PRO A 112 -11.06 -2.95 -4.80
C PRO A 112 -9.63 -3.41 -4.97
N THR A 113 -9.20 -3.43 -6.20
CA THR A 113 -7.82 -3.75 -6.55
C THR A 113 -7.16 -2.49 -7.09
N VAL A 114 -5.99 -2.19 -6.64
CA VAL A 114 -5.31 -0.97 -7.04
C VAL A 114 -3.88 -1.25 -7.45
N ARG A 115 -3.34 -0.39 -8.27
CA ARG A 115 -1.92 -0.42 -8.58
C ARG A 115 -1.44 1.01 -8.69
N ILE A 116 -0.15 1.19 -8.49
CA ILE A 116 0.43 2.51 -8.55
C ILE A 116 0.78 2.85 -9.98
N ILE A 117 0.44 4.05 -10.40
CA ILE A 117 0.82 4.57 -11.71
C ILE A 117 2.18 5.20 -11.54
N LEU A 118 3.15 4.77 -12.33
CA LEU A 118 4.50 5.29 -12.20
C LEU A 118 4.52 6.78 -12.52
N PRO A 119 5.29 7.56 -11.77
CA PRO A 119 5.37 8.98 -12.05
C PRO A 119 6.08 9.22 -13.38
N LYS A 120 5.68 10.29 -14.05
CA LYS A 120 6.32 10.64 -15.30
C LYS A 120 7.69 11.19 -15.02
N LYS A 121 8.60 10.92 -15.93
CA LYS A 121 9.90 11.53 -15.82
C LYS A 121 9.78 13.02 -15.96
N LYS A 122 10.57 13.73 -15.22
CA LYS A 122 10.62 15.17 -15.42
C LYS A 122 11.37 15.46 -16.68
N LEU A 123 10.83 16.37 -17.46
CA LEU A 123 11.52 16.85 -18.64
C LEU A 123 12.25 18.12 -18.26
N ASN A 124 13.48 18.20 -18.66
CA ASN A 124 14.23 19.42 -18.35
C ASN A 124 14.66 20.10 -19.57
#